data_bcbf8c9fed5c2e82def9b4ccfbdfc281
#
_entry.id   bcbf8c9fed5c2e82def9b4ccfbdfc281
#
_cell.length_a   1.000
_cell.length_b   1.000
_cell.length_c   1.000
_cell.angle_alpha   90.00
_cell.angle_beta   90.00
_cell.angle_gamma   90.00
#
_symmetry.space_group_name_H-M   'P 1'
#
loop_
_entity.id
_entity.type
_entity.pdbx_description
1 polymer ?
#
loop_
_entity_poly.entity_id
_entity_poly.type
_entity_poly.pdbx_seq_one_letter_code
_entity_poly.pdbx_strand_id
1 'polypeptide(L)'
;DAQGSSSQPLTAPIFSNFTIIGAKSDGTVSLPIGEKFEKAFRLRRNTATSVFNTIVTGWEKGLSIEGTAVVANVNGDTLVFSNNSLTNFNNGANTILSSGVTPAFYQSFWTPDGNDSTETIAQINWVNLFTALGVTPDARLNAGSVAANGATFTHPKFFSVAAPGVANLTYCQGATA
;
A
#
# COMPACT_ATOMS: atom_id res chain seq x y z
N ASP A 1 -19.66 3.76 6.29
CA ASP A 1 -19.58 4.57 5.09
C ASP A 1 -20.52 4.13 3.96
N ALA A 2 -21.63 3.53 4.29
CA ALA A 2 -22.60 3.08 3.29
C ALA A 2 -23.21 4.25 2.47
N GLN A 3 -23.14 5.45 2.97
CA GLN A 3 -23.84 6.62 2.44
C GLN A 3 -23.03 7.48 1.47
N GLY A 4 -21.82 7.08 1.11
CA GLY A 4 -21.05 7.75 0.07
C GLY A 4 -20.18 8.92 0.54
N SER A 5 -19.88 9.84 -0.38
CA SER A 5 -18.80 10.82 -0.25
C SER A 5 -19.08 11.99 0.69
N SER A 6 -20.32 12.14 1.18
CA SER A 6 -20.70 13.24 2.07
C SER A 6 -20.69 12.89 3.56
N SER A 7 -20.46 11.64 3.89
CA SER A 7 -20.45 11.18 5.30
C SER A 7 -19.28 11.76 6.09
N GLN A 8 -19.55 12.20 7.31
CA GLN A 8 -18.54 12.71 8.25
C GLN A 8 -18.61 11.96 9.57
N PRO A 9 -17.50 11.79 10.29
CA PRO A 9 -16.13 12.14 9.89
C PRO A 9 -15.59 11.24 8.76
N LEU A 10 -14.64 11.75 8.00
CA LEU A 10 -13.93 10.92 7.00
C LEU A 10 -13.13 9.82 7.66
N THR A 11 -13.10 8.65 7.05
CA THR A 11 -12.17 7.58 7.44
C THR A 11 -10.76 8.00 7.03
N ALA A 12 -9.92 8.34 7.99
CA ALA A 12 -8.58 8.89 7.77
C ALA A 12 -7.48 8.21 8.61
N PRO A 13 -7.41 6.87 8.69
CA PRO A 13 -6.31 6.20 9.38
C PRO A 13 -5.01 6.39 8.60
N ILE A 14 -3.90 6.28 9.34
CA ILE A 14 -2.55 6.25 8.79
C ILE A 14 -1.98 4.86 9.05
N PHE A 15 -1.61 4.18 7.98
CA PHE A 15 -0.93 2.89 8.02
C PHE A 15 0.51 3.07 7.57
N SER A 16 1.45 2.45 8.27
CA SER A 16 2.86 2.46 7.90
C SER A 16 3.56 1.16 8.30
N ASN A 17 4.55 0.76 7.52
CA ASN A 17 5.37 -0.44 7.77
C ASN A 17 4.57 -1.74 7.76
N PHE A 18 3.68 -1.90 6.81
CA PHE A 18 2.95 -3.15 6.60
C PHE A 18 3.62 -4.01 5.52
N THR A 19 3.45 -5.31 5.67
CA THR A 19 3.64 -6.27 4.57
C THR A 19 2.29 -6.89 4.26
N ILE A 20 1.80 -6.73 3.04
CA ILE A 20 0.51 -7.23 2.59
C ILE A 20 0.75 -8.29 1.53
N ILE A 21 0.41 -9.53 1.86
CA ILE A 21 0.68 -10.69 1.02
C ILE A 21 -0.64 -11.25 0.51
N GLY A 22 -0.78 -11.31 -0.79
CA GLY A 22 -1.90 -11.97 -1.45
C GLY A 22 -1.64 -13.47 -1.67
N ALA A 23 -2.63 -14.14 -2.22
CA ALA A 23 -2.60 -15.59 -2.43
C ALA A 23 -1.74 -16.04 -3.63
N LYS A 24 -1.24 -15.11 -4.46
CA LYS A 24 -0.57 -15.41 -5.72
C LYS A 24 0.94 -15.30 -5.59
N SER A 25 1.63 -16.43 -5.52
CA SER A 25 3.09 -16.47 -5.37
C SER A 25 3.85 -15.83 -6.54
N ASP A 26 3.33 -15.97 -7.76
CA ASP A 26 3.94 -15.49 -9.00
C ASP A 26 2.95 -14.77 -9.93
N GLY A 27 1.75 -14.48 -9.45
CA GLY A 27 0.67 -13.94 -10.25
C GLY A 27 -0.12 -14.98 -11.03
N THR A 28 0.26 -16.25 -10.98
CA THR A 28 -0.33 -17.32 -11.82
C THR A 28 -1.26 -18.26 -11.05
N VAL A 29 -1.31 -18.22 -9.74
CA VAL A 29 -2.17 -19.09 -8.93
C VAL A 29 -3.63 -18.85 -9.29
N SER A 30 -4.27 -19.89 -9.78
CA SER A 30 -5.71 -19.90 -10.02
C SER A 30 -6.43 -20.01 -8.68
N LEU A 31 -7.27 -19.04 -8.40
CA LEU A 31 -8.14 -19.09 -7.22
C LEU A 31 -9.36 -19.97 -7.51
N PRO A 32 -9.97 -20.60 -6.50
CA PRO A 32 -11.24 -21.29 -6.65
C PRO A 32 -12.30 -20.40 -7.29
N ILE A 33 -13.22 -21.00 -8.04
CA ILE A 33 -14.31 -20.29 -8.68
C ILE A 33 -15.10 -19.51 -7.62
N GLY A 34 -15.25 -18.18 -7.84
CA GLY A 34 -15.96 -17.29 -6.93
C GLY A 34 -15.07 -16.53 -5.95
N GLU A 35 -13.82 -16.92 -5.77
CA GLU A 35 -12.88 -16.18 -4.93
C GLU A 35 -12.30 -14.97 -5.67
N LYS A 36 -12.34 -13.80 -5.02
CA LYS A 36 -11.89 -12.54 -5.61
C LYS A 36 -10.80 -11.89 -4.77
N PHE A 37 -9.57 -12.34 -4.91
CA PHE A 37 -8.41 -11.61 -4.42
C PHE A 37 -7.95 -10.60 -5.50
N GLU A 38 -8.79 -9.61 -5.76
CA GLU A 38 -8.61 -8.74 -6.92
C GLU A 38 -7.63 -7.60 -6.65
N LYS A 39 -7.78 -6.91 -5.53
CA LYS A 39 -7.05 -5.66 -5.23
C LYS A 39 -6.48 -5.67 -3.82
N ALA A 40 -5.21 -5.32 -3.68
CA ALA A 40 -4.59 -5.14 -2.36
C ALA A 40 -5.17 -3.91 -1.64
N PHE A 41 -5.28 -2.81 -2.37
CA PHE A 41 -5.92 -1.59 -1.89
C PHE A 41 -7.08 -1.18 -2.80
N ARG A 42 -8.19 -0.84 -2.18
CA ARG A 42 -9.34 -0.25 -2.84
C ARG A 42 -9.78 1.00 -2.09
N LEU A 43 -9.32 2.16 -2.55
CA LEU A 43 -9.60 3.45 -1.95
C LEU A 43 -10.80 4.09 -2.66
N ARG A 44 -11.90 4.25 -1.93
CA ARG A 44 -13.18 4.72 -2.50
C ARG A 44 -14.00 5.50 -1.48
N ARG A 45 -15.12 6.08 -1.91
CA ARG A 45 -16.14 6.71 -1.06
C ARG A 45 -15.57 7.80 -0.15
N ASN A 46 -14.74 8.67 -0.73
CA ASN A 46 -14.15 9.80 -0.03
C ASN A 46 -13.24 9.42 1.16
N THR A 47 -12.62 8.24 1.14
CA THR A 47 -11.64 7.89 2.18
C THR A 47 -10.45 8.86 2.14
N ALA A 48 -9.92 9.17 3.32
CA ALA A 48 -8.69 9.92 3.52
C ALA A 48 -7.58 9.04 4.13
N THR A 49 -7.71 7.72 4.01
CA THR A 49 -6.73 6.74 4.46
C THR A 49 -5.37 6.97 3.81
N SER A 50 -4.32 7.11 4.61
CA SER A 50 -2.95 7.24 4.10
C SER A 50 -2.14 5.99 4.37
N VAL A 51 -1.27 5.62 3.42
CA VAL A 51 -0.45 4.40 3.46
C VAL A 51 0.99 4.73 3.14
N PHE A 52 1.89 4.33 4.01
CA PHE A 52 3.32 4.61 3.91
C PHE A 52 4.17 3.35 4.13
N ASN A 53 5.33 3.29 3.51
CA ASN A 53 6.38 2.32 3.83
C ASN A 53 5.87 0.87 3.81
N THR A 54 5.04 0.53 2.85
CA THR A 54 4.34 -0.76 2.80
C THR A 54 4.82 -1.58 1.61
N ILE A 55 5.11 -2.85 1.85
CA ILE A 55 5.42 -3.81 0.78
C ILE A 55 4.17 -4.63 0.48
N VAL A 56 3.80 -4.71 -0.79
CA VAL A 56 2.61 -5.41 -1.26
C VAL A 56 2.99 -6.40 -2.35
N THR A 57 2.58 -7.65 -2.22
CA THR A 57 2.88 -8.69 -3.20
C THR A 57 1.79 -9.74 -3.29
N GLY A 58 1.74 -10.47 -4.39
CA GLY A 58 0.87 -11.65 -4.53
C GLY A 58 -0.61 -11.35 -4.79
N TRP A 59 -0.97 -10.16 -5.23
CA TRP A 59 -2.33 -9.78 -5.62
C TRP A 59 -2.48 -9.69 -7.13
N GLU A 60 -3.71 -9.68 -7.62
CA GLU A 60 -3.98 -9.44 -9.04
C GLU A 60 -3.72 -7.99 -9.42
N LYS A 61 -4.13 -7.06 -8.55
CA LYS A 61 -3.97 -5.61 -8.71
C LYS A 61 -3.49 -4.99 -7.40
N GLY A 62 -2.63 -3.98 -7.48
CA GLY A 62 -2.07 -3.32 -6.31
C GLY A 62 -3.01 -2.29 -5.70
N LEU A 63 -3.21 -1.20 -6.40
CA LEU A 63 -3.96 -0.03 -5.92
C LEU A 63 -5.11 0.31 -6.87
N SER A 64 -6.27 0.58 -6.31
CA SER A 64 -7.42 1.16 -7.01
C SER A 64 -7.90 2.41 -6.29
N ILE A 65 -7.97 3.53 -6.99
CA ILE A 65 -8.54 4.80 -6.51
C ILE A 65 -9.83 5.04 -7.27
N GLU A 66 -10.94 5.14 -6.56
CA GLU A 66 -12.27 5.20 -7.16
C GLU A 66 -13.04 6.46 -6.74
N GLY A 67 -13.40 7.24 -7.74
CA GLY A 67 -14.25 8.41 -7.60
C GLY A 67 -13.52 9.74 -7.38
N THR A 68 -14.16 10.82 -7.80
CA THR A 68 -13.60 12.18 -7.81
C THR A 68 -13.24 12.71 -6.42
N ALA A 69 -14.01 12.31 -5.39
CA ALA A 69 -13.72 12.73 -4.02
C ALA A 69 -12.41 12.15 -3.50
N VAL A 70 -12.07 10.90 -3.84
CA VAL A 70 -10.78 10.30 -3.47
C VAL A 70 -9.64 10.93 -4.25
N VAL A 71 -9.85 11.23 -5.53
CA VAL A 71 -8.88 11.99 -6.34
C VAL A 71 -8.60 13.36 -5.73
N ALA A 72 -9.63 14.06 -5.26
CA ALA A 72 -9.47 15.35 -4.58
C ALA A 72 -8.68 15.20 -3.27
N ASN A 73 -8.89 14.11 -2.53
CA ASN A 73 -8.13 13.83 -1.31
C ASN A 73 -6.64 13.56 -1.58
N VAL A 74 -6.31 12.90 -2.70
CA VAL A 74 -4.91 12.74 -3.14
C VAL A 74 -4.32 14.10 -3.53
N ASN A 75 -5.00 14.87 -4.37
CA ASN A 75 -4.51 16.19 -4.81
C ASN A 75 -4.34 17.20 -3.66
N GLY A 76 -5.07 17.04 -2.58
CA GLY A 76 -5.02 17.91 -1.41
C GLY A 76 -4.23 17.32 -0.23
N ASP A 77 -3.42 16.29 -0.45
CA ASP A 77 -2.62 15.60 0.58
C ASP A 77 -3.45 15.12 1.80
N THR A 78 -4.76 15.05 1.66
CA THR A 78 -5.64 14.48 2.68
C THR A 78 -5.53 12.95 2.70
N LEU A 79 -5.33 12.34 1.55
CA LEU A 79 -4.94 10.95 1.36
C LEU A 79 -3.53 10.93 0.77
N VAL A 80 -2.62 10.23 1.43
CA VAL A 80 -1.25 10.06 0.95
C VAL A 80 -0.93 8.59 0.75
N PHE A 81 -0.32 8.27 -0.36
CA PHE A 81 0.18 6.93 -0.65
C PHE A 81 1.64 7.08 -1.06
N SER A 82 2.58 6.81 -0.14
CA SER A 82 3.97 7.21 -0.30
C SER A 82 4.96 6.16 0.21
N ASN A 83 6.06 6.01 -0.49
CA ASN A 83 7.15 5.07 -0.20
C ASN A 83 6.66 3.62 -0.09
N ASN A 84 5.77 3.21 -0.96
CA ASN A 84 5.25 1.84 -1.00
C ASN A 84 5.86 1.07 -2.19
N SER A 85 6.19 -0.19 -1.96
CA SER A 85 6.64 -1.11 -3.00
C SER A 85 5.52 -2.11 -3.31
N LEU A 86 5.02 -2.09 -4.54
CA LEU A 86 3.97 -2.96 -5.02
C LEU A 86 4.52 -3.90 -6.08
N THR A 87 4.70 -5.18 -5.74
CA THR A 87 5.39 -6.15 -6.58
C THR A 87 4.54 -7.36 -6.92
N ASN A 88 4.92 -8.03 -8.00
CA ASN A 88 4.35 -9.32 -8.40
C ASN A 88 2.84 -9.33 -8.57
N PHE A 89 2.34 -8.46 -9.41
CA PHE A 89 0.95 -8.48 -9.84
C PHE A 89 0.76 -9.28 -11.13
N ASN A 90 -0.42 -9.89 -11.25
CA ASN A 90 -0.76 -10.67 -12.43
C ASN A 90 -0.61 -9.82 -13.71
N ASN A 91 -0.01 -10.41 -14.76
CA ASN A 91 0.27 -9.83 -16.06
C ASN A 91 1.53 -8.95 -16.18
N GLY A 92 2.50 -9.07 -15.28
CA GLY A 92 3.76 -8.33 -15.39
C GLY A 92 3.60 -6.82 -15.48
N ALA A 93 2.36 -6.36 -15.50
CA ALA A 93 2.01 -4.99 -15.42
C ALA A 93 1.68 -4.72 -13.96
N ASN A 94 2.38 -3.85 -13.38
CA ASN A 94 2.08 -3.18 -12.14
C ASN A 94 0.72 -2.53 -12.28
N THR A 95 -0.34 -3.32 -12.28
CA THR A 95 -1.63 -2.85 -12.69
C THR A 95 -2.26 -2.11 -11.55
N ILE A 96 -1.95 -0.86 -11.53
CA ILE A 96 -2.66 0.09 -10.74
C ILE A 96 -3.86 0.50 -11.56
N LEU A 97 -4.99 0.01 -11.14
CA LEU A 97 -6.24 0.35 -11.77
C LEU A 97 -6.97 1.35 -10.91
N SER A 98 -7.26 2.44 -11.54
CA SER A 98 -8.27 3.34 -11.05
C SER A 98 -9.46 3.28 -12.01
N SER A 99 -10.63 2.95 -11.53
CA SER A 99 -11.82 3.24 -12.30
C SER A 99 -12.12 4.73 -12.21
N GLY A 100 -12.12 5.41 -13.34
CA GLY A 100 -12.40 6.85 -13.40
C GLY A 100 -11.21 7.78 -13.16
N VAL A 101 -9.98 7.27 -13.11
CA VAL A 101 -8.77 8.08 -13.00
C VAL A 101 -7.87 7.87 -14.20
N THR A 102 -7.27 8.94 -14.68
CA THR A 102 -6.40 8.86 -15.85
C THR A 102 -5.00 8.36 -15.46
N PRO A 103 -4.25 7.73 -16.39
CA PRO A 103 -2.86 7.39 -16.17
C PRO A 103 -2.00 8.61 -15.75
N ALA A 104 -2.29 9.79 -16.27
CA ALA A 104 -1.60 11.02 -15.91
C ALA A 104 -1.80 11.39 -14.43
N PHE A 105 -3.03 11.29 -13.91
CA PHE A 105 -3.29 11.50 -12.49
C PHE A 105 -2.49 10.52 -11.64
N TYR A 106 -2.51 9.26 -12.01
CA TYR A 106 -1.76 8.24 -11.30
C TYR A 106 -0.27 8.55 -11.25
N GLN A 107 0.32 8.90 -12.37
CA GLN A 107 1.74 9.25 -12.45
C GLN A 107 2.09 10.51 -11.66
N SER A 108 1.14 11.41 -11.45
CA SER A 108 1.40 12.67 -10.73
C SER A 108 1.79 12.48 -9.26
N PHE A 109 1.36 11.39 -8.61
CA PHE A 109 1.71 11.10 -7.23
C PHE A 109 2.58 9.85 -7.05
N TRP A 110 2.57 8.91 -8.02
CA TRP A 110 3.23 7.63 -7.83
C TRP A 110 4.74 7.75 -7.63
N THR A 111 5.44 8.21 -8.63
CA THR A 111 6.91 8.37 -8.57
C THR A 111 7.35 9.52 -7.68
N PRO A 112 6.72 10.71 -7.73
CA PRO A 112 7.06 11.81 -6.83
C PRO A 112 6.93 11.45 -5.35
N ASP A 113 5.97 10.60 -4.99
CA ASP A 113 5.77 10.15 -3.62
C ASP A 113 6.61 8.92 -3.24
N GLY A 114 7.58 8.54 -4.07
CA GLY A 114 8.53 7.48 -3.79
C GLY A 114 7.94 6.07 -3.85
N ASN A 115 6.79 5.89 -4.49
CA ASN A 115 6.24 4.55 -4.68
C ASN A 115 6.96 3.83 -5.83
N ASP A 116 7.17 2.54 -5.68
CA ASP A 116 7.74 1.67 -6.69
C ASP A 116 6.81 0.52 -7.06
N SER A 117 6.79 0.18 -8.32
CA SER A 117 6.05 -0.95 -8.86
C SER A 117 6.87 -1.71 -9.90
N THR A 118 8.14 -1.42 -10.01
CA THR A 118 9.06 -2.04 -10.97
C THR A 118 9.88 -3.16 -10.35
N GLU A 119 9.94 -3.23 -9.05
CA GLU A 119 10.67 -4.25 -8.30
C GLU A 119 10.07 -5.64 -8.50
N THR A 120 10.94 -6.62 -8.58
CA THR A 120 10.57 -8.04 -8.66
C THR A 120 10.60 -8.70 -7.29
N ILE A 121 9.95 -9.86 -7.15
CA ILE A 121 10.05 -10.69 -5.94
C ILE A 121 11.51 -11.00 -5.61
N ALA A 122 12.33 -11.29 -6.61
CA ALA A 122 13.74 -11.60 -6.39
C ALA A 122 14.52 -10.40 -5.84
N GLN A 123 14.18 -9.17 -6.22
CA GLN A 123 14.80 -7.95 -5.70
C GLN A 123 14.34 -7.63 -4.27
N ILE A 124 13.07 -7.89 -3.94
CA ILE A 124 12.57 -7.80 -2.56
C ILE A 124 13.28 -8.83 -1.67
N ASN A 125 13.67 -9.97 -2.22
CA ASN A 125 14.54 -10.94 -1.57
C ASN A 125 14.02 -11.43 -0.21
N TRP A 126 12.83 -12.02 -0.22
CA TRP A 126 12.23 -12.63 0.96
C TRP A 126 13.03 -13.86 1.42
N VAL A 127 13.02 -14.14 2.71
CA VAL A 127 13.63 -15.40 3.25
C VAL A 127 12.87 -16.61 2.69
N ASN A 128 11.57 -16.67 2.87
CA ASN A 128 10.76 -17.78 2.32
C ASN A 128 9.26 -17.40 2.38
N LEU A 129 8.82 -16.50 1.53
CA LEU A 129 7.47 -15.96 1.60
C LEU A 129 6.41 -16.92 1.08
N PHE A 130 6.66 -17.53 -0.09
CA PHE A 130 5.73 -18.43 -0.76
C PHE A 130 6.16 -19.88 -0.60
N THR A 131 5.63 -20.51 0.41
CA THR A 131 6.00 -21.86 0.81
C THR A 131 4.99 -22.89 0.33
N ALA A 132 5.40 -24.17 0.33
CA ALA A 132 4.47 -25.26 0.10
C ALA A 132 3.42 -25.32 1.22
N LEU A 133 2.29 -25.97 0.93
CA LEU A 133 1.23 -26.18 1.90
C LEU A 133 1.76 -26.85 3.17
N GLY A 134 1.44 -26.28 4.32
CA GLY A 134 1.87 -26.79 5.63
C GLY A 134 3.22 -26.26 6.12
N VAL A 135 3.91 -25.44 5.33
CA VAL A 135 5.14 -24.76 5.77
C VAL A 135 4.80 -23.31 6.14
N THR A 136 5.29 -22.86 7.28
CA THR A 136 5.07 -21.48 7.74
C THR A 136 5.83 -20.50 6.85
N PRO A 137 5.17 -19.50 6.24
CA PRO A 137 5.84 -18.46 5.49
C PRO A 137 6.77 -17.62 6.37
N ASP A 138 7.88 -17.18 5.82
CA ASP A 138 8.80 -16.25 6.46
C ASP A 138 8.92 -14.98 5.61
N ALA A 139 8.28 -13.91 6.06
CA ALA A 139 8.22 -12.63 5.40
C ALA A 139 9.37 -11.67 5.78
N ARG A 140 10.41 -12.17 6.43
CA ARG A 140 11.62 -11.38 6.67
C ARG A 140 12.37 -11.15 5.36
N LEU A 141 13.05 -10.03 5.28
CA LEU A 141 13.90 -9.70 4.15
C LEU A 141 15.31 -10.23 4.38
N ASN A 142 15.92 -10.79 3.36
CA ASN A 142 17.34 -11.12 3.37
C ASN A 142 18.19 -9.85 3.23
N ALA A 143 19.46 -9.96 3.59
CA ALA A 143 20.45 -8.91 3.33
C ALA A 143 20.50 -8.61 1.82
N GLY A 144 20.58 -7.33 1.47
CA GLY A 144 20.57 -6.86 0.09
C GLY A 144 19.20 -6.69 -0.56
N SER A 145 18.10 -6.89 0.20
CA SER A 145 16.77 -6.52 -0.27
C SER A 145 16.71 -5.03 -0.61
N VAL A 146 16.13 -4.69 -1.76
CA VAL A 146 15.90 -3.29 -2.16
C VAL A 146 14.92 -2.59 -1.22
N ALA A 147 14.03 -3.32 -0.59
CA ALA A 147 13.03 -2.80 0.34
C ALA A 147 13.55 -2.61 1.79
N ALA A 148 14.77 -3.06 2.10
CA ALA A 148 15.28 -3.03 3.47
C ALA A 148 15.51 -1.61 4.03
N ASN A 149 15.75 -0.62 3.17
CA ASN A 149 16.13 0.74 3.55
C ASN A 149 15.22 1.82 2.91
N GLY A 150 14.08 1.46 2.36
CA GLY A 150 13.21 2.39 1.65
C GLY A 150 12.25 3.19 2.55
N ALA A 151 12.11 2.84 3.81
CA ALA A 151 11.15 3.48 4.70
C ALA A 151 11.58 4.91 5.06
N THR A 152 10.65 5.86 4.98
CA THR A 152 10.85 7.25 5.41
C THR A 152 9.74 7.68 6.38
N PHE A 153 10.09 8.51 7.35
CA PHE A 153 9.17 9.00 8.38
C PHE A 153 9.14 10.52 8.46
N THR A 154 9.49 11.19 7.36
CA THR A 154 9.58 12.66 7.32
C THR A 154 8.27 13.35 6.97
N HIS A 155 7.26 12.60 6.51
CA HIS A 155 6.00 13.19 6.09
C HIS A 155 5.25 13.83 7.27
N PRO A 156 4.70 15.05 7.12
CA PRO A 156 4.02 15.79 8.20
C PRO A 156 2.89 15.00 8.89
N LYS A 157 2.22 14.11 8.19
CA LYS A 157 1.16 13.27 8.78
C LYS A 157 1.63 12.38 9.93
N PHE A 158 2.90 12.03 10.00
CA PHE A 158 3.44 11.27 11.14
C PHE A 158 3.53 12.10 12.43
N PHE A 159 3.50 13.43 12.32
CA PHE A 159 3.68 14.35 13.42
C PHE A 159 2.43 15.16 13.75
N SER A 160 1.39 15.10 12.92
CA SER A 160 0.22 15.96 13.02
C SER A 160 -0.91 15.40 13.90
N VAL A 161 -0.67 14.39 14.71
CA VAL A 161 -1.70 13.84 15.60
C VAL A 161 -1.72 14.62 16.91
N ALA A 162 -2.20 15.84 16.85
CA ALA A 162 -2.71 16.51 18.03
C ALA A 162 -4.19 16.12 18.22
N ALA A 163 -4.46 14.94 18.76
CA ALA A 163 -5.76 14.67 19.34
C ALA A 163 -5.83 15.47 20.66
N PRO A 164 -6.85 16.31 20.88
CA PRO A 164 -7.00 16.99 22.16
C PRO A 164 -7.08 15.95 23.28
N GLY A 165 -6.12 15.98 24.21
CA GLY A 165 -6.12 15.14 25.40
C GLY A 165 -5.29 13.86 25.35
N VAL A 166 -4.58 13.56 24.29
CA VAL A 166 -3.60 12.49 24.27
C VAL A 166 -2.20 13.10 24.42
N ALA A 167 -1.53 12.80 25.54
CA ALA A 167 -0.14 13.14 25.74
C ALA A 167 0.69 12.62 24.56
N ASN A 168 1.64 13.44 24.10
CA ASN A 168 2.55 13.13 22.99
C ASN A 168 2.92 11.65 22.96
N LEU A 169 2.41 10.95 21.96
CA LEU A 169 2.99 9.67 21.60
C LEU A 169 4.41 9.95 21.12
N THR A 170 5.36 9.76 22.00
CA THR A 170 6.77 9.76 21.63
C THR A 170 6.92 8.59 20.68
N TYR A 171 7.04 8.86 19.40
CA TYR A 171 7.37 7.84 18.41
C TYR A 171 8.66 7.20 18.86
N CYS A 172 8.65 5.91 19.09
CA CYS A 172 9.88 5.14 19.20
C CYS A 172 10.58 5.28 17.85
N GLN A 173 11.54 6.17 17.73
CA GLN A 173 12.52 6.12 16.66
C GLN A 173 13.12 4.73 16.75
N GLY A 174 12.84 3.91 15.72
CA GLY A 174 13.33 2.55 15.67
C GLY A 174 14.83 2.55 15.89
N ALA A 175 15.27 1.72 16.80
CA ALA A 175 16.68 1.45 16.98
C ALA A 175 17.25 1.10 15.59
N THR A 176 18.26 1.85 15.17
CA THR A 176 19.13 1.46 14.07
C THR A 176 19.73 0.11 14.44
N ALA A 177 19.39 -0.90 13.66
CA ALA A 177 20.05 -2.19 13.72
C ALA A 177 21.45 -2.11 13.11
#